data_18afaea7c5e7a38b413c27b8e801ddfb
#
_entry.id   18afaea7c5e7a38b413c27b8e801ddfb
#
_cell.length_a   1.000
_cell.length_b   1.000
_cell.length_c   1.000
_cell.angle_alpha   90.00
_cell.angle_beta   90.00
_cell.angle_gamma   90.00
#
_symmetry.space_group_name_H-M   'P 1'
#
loop_
_entity.id
_entity.type
_entity.pdbx_description
1 polymer ?
#
loop_
_entity_poly.entity_id
_entity_poly.type
_entity_poly.pdbx_seq_one_letter_code
_entity_poly.pdbx_strand_id
1 'polypeptide(L)'
;MAGKIIVIEGIDGAGKATQAKILKETLEKEGKKVSIYSYPDYSSIYGERIKSFLYKKINLKVDELFMLYIIDMVKDRSNIIEDVNNGGYIIIDRFFFSTIA
;
A
#
# COMPACT_ATOMS: atom_id res chain seq x y z
N MET A 1 15.30 -2.23 -18.88
CA MET A 1 14.65 -0.95 -18.57
C MET A 1 14.01 -1.03 -17.18
N ALA A 2 14.11 0.05 -16.43
CA ALA A 2 13.45 0.10 -15.12
C ALA A 2 11.94 0.18 -15.28
N GLY A 3 11.22 -0.41 -14.34
CA GLY A 3 9.78 -0.29 -14.26
C GLY A 3 9.36 1.04 -13.66
N LYS A 4 8.13 1.09 -13.18
CA LYS A 4 7.56 2.31 -12.58
C LYS A 4 6.80 1.99 -11.31
N ILE A 5 6.74 2.97 -10.42
CA ILE A 5 5.91 2.92 -9.22
C ILE A 5 4.75 3.89 -9.41
N ILE A 6 3.54 3.39 -9.24
CA ILE A 6 2.32 4.19 -9.35
C ILE A 6 1.62 4.13 -7.99
N VAL A 7 1.35 5.29 -7.41
CA VAL A 7 0.72 5.38 -6.09
C VAL A 7 -0.71 5.85 -6.25
N ILE A 8 -1.64 5.08 -5.68
CA ILE A 8 -3.05 5.47 -5.60
C ILE A 8 -3.35 5.79 -4.15
N GLU A 9 -3.74 7.03 -3.89
CA GLU A 9 -4.01 7.50 -2.53
C GLU A 9 -5.47 7.88 -2.39
N GLY A 10 -5.99 7.74 -1.19
CA GLY A 10 -7.34 8.15 -0.92
C GLY A 10 -7.90 7.57 0.36
N ILE A 11 -9.17 7.89 0.61
CA ILE A 11 -9.91 7.36 1.73
C ILE A 11 -10.46 5.99 1.32
N ASP A 12 -10.40 5.04 2.24
CA ASP A 12 -10.90 3.70 1.99
C ASP A 12 -12.39 3.73 1.59
N GLY A 13 -12.77 2.85 0.68
CA GLY A 13 -14.14 2.75 0.21
C GLY A 13 -14.49 3.65 -0.98
N ALA A 14 -13.54 4.45 -1.46
CA ALA A 14 -13.78 5.38 -2.56
C ALA A 14 -13.52 4.77 -3.95
N GLY A 15 -13.62 3.45 -4.08
CA GLY A 15 -13.37 2.78 -5.36
C GLY A 15 -11.90 2.60 -5.69
N LYS A 16 -11.04 2.84 -4.74
CA LYS A 16 -9.59 2.81 -4.91
C LYS A 16 -9.08 1.41 -5.32
N ALA A 17 -9.60 0.38 -4.68
CA ALA A 17 -9.23 -1.00 -5.01
C ALA A 17 -9.66 -1.38 -6.43
N THR A 18 -10.82 -0.90 -6.87
CA THR A 18 -11.30 -1.12 -8.23
C THR A 18 -10.41 -0.42 -9.24
N GLN A 19 -9.99 0.82 -8.95
CA GLN A 19 -9.08 1.55 -9.81
C GLN A 19 -7.73 0.84 -9.95
N ALA A 20 -7.19 0.35 -8.84
CA ALA A 20 -5.93 -0.38 -8.84
C ALA A 20 -6.03 -1.65 -9.70
N LYS A 21 -7.12 -2.38 -9.59
CA LYS A 21 -7.35 -3.59 -10.35
C LYS A 21 -7.46 -3.30 -11.85
N ILE A 22 -8.20 -2.29 -12.23
CA ILE A 22 -8.35 -1.88 -13.63
C ILE A 22 -7.00 -1.49 -14.22
N LEU A 23 -6.23 -0.69 -13.47
CA LEU A 23 -4.90 -0.27 -13.90
C LEU A 23 -3.98 -1.46 -14.09
N LYS A 24 -3.99 -2.41 -13.15
CA LYS A 24 -3.20 -3.63 -13.26
C LYS A 24 -3.55 -4.40 -14.53
N GLU A 25 -4.83 -4.64 -14.77
CA GLU A 25 -5.29 -5.37 -15.93
C GLU A 25 -4.89 -4.67 -17.23
N THR A 26 -5.01 -3.35 -17.28
CA THR A 26 -4.64 -2.55 -18.44
C THR A 26 -3.14 -2.69 -18.74
N LEU A 27 -2.30 -2.57 -17.72
CA LEU A 27 -0.86 -2.68 -17.88
C LEU A 27 -0.44 -4.10 -18.27
N GLU A 28 -1.10 -5.11 -17.70
CA GLU A 28 -0.81 -6.51 -18.05
C GLU A 28 -1.14 -6.80 -19.51
N LYS A 29 -2.20 -6.20 -20.04
CA LYS A 29 -2.55 -6.31 -21.46
C LYS A 29 -1.47 -5.70 -22.36
N GLU A 30 -0.73 -4.74 -21.86
CA GLU A 30 0.39 -4.13 -22.58
C GLU A 30 1.69 -4.90 -22.41
N GLY A 31 1.64 -6.07 -21.79
CA GLY A 31 2.79 -6.94 -21.59
C GLY A 31 3.64 -6.57 -20.38
N LYS A 32 3.14 -5.74 -19.47
CA LYS A 32 3.87 -5.37 -18.26
C LYS A 32 3.64 -6.38 -17.15
N LYS A 33 4.67 -6.60 -16.34
CA LYS A 33 4.54 -7.39 -15.11
C LYS A 33 4.15 -6.42 -13.99
N VAL A 34 3.04 -6.67 -13.31
CA VAL A 34 2.47 -5.75 -12.34
C VAL A 34 2.26 -6.42 -11.00
N SER A 35 2.65 -5.74 -9.94
CA SER A 35 2.38 -6.16 -8.55
C SER A 35 1.64 -5.05 -7.84
N ILE A 36 0.71 -5.41 -6.95
CA ILE A 36 -0.04 -4.45 -6.13
C ILE A 36 0.35 -4.64 -4.68
N TYR A 37 0.69 -3.54 -4.01
CA TYR A 37 0.91 -3.49 -2.57
C TYR A 37 -0.12 -2.55 -1.97
N SER A 38 -0.85 -3.02 -0.96
CA SER A 38 -1.88 -2.22 -0.28
C SER A 38 -1.44 -1.91 1.14
N TYR A 39 -1.62 -0.66 1.56
CA TYR A 39 -1.24 -0.22 2.89
C TYR A 39 -2.39 0.53 3.57
N PRO A 40 -2.69 0.26 4.84
CA PRO A 40 -1.98 -0.73 5.67
C PRO A 40 -2.15 -2.16 5.14
N ASP A 41 -1.09 -2.95 5.27
CA ASP A 41 -1.16 -4.38 4.94
C ASP A 41 -1.64 -5.13 6.18
N TYR A 42 -2.93 -5.43 6.22
CA TYR A 42 -3.55 -6.05 7.39
C TYR A 42 -3.09 -7.49 7.63
N SER A 43 -2.37 -8.08 6.70
CA SER A 43 -1.77 -9.39 6.89
C SER A 43 -0.44 -9.33 7.63
N SER A 44 0.16 -8.15 7.74
CA SER A 44 1.41 -7.97 8.49
C SER A 44 1.14 -7.70 9.97
N ILE A 45 2.14 -7.93 10.81
CA ILE A 45 2.03 -7.64 12.24
C ILE A 45 1.83 -6.14 12.49
N TYR A 46 2.37 -5.30 11.64
CA TYR A 46 2.24 -3.84 11.75
C TYR A 46 0.84 -3.39 11.33
N GLY A 47 0.35 -3.89 10.20
CA GLY A 47 -0.99 -3.58 9.73
C GLY A 47 -2.08 -4.13 10.63
N GLU A 48 -1.85 -5.28 11.24
CA GLU A 48 -2.77 -5.84 12.23
C GLU A 48 -2.92 -4.91 13.44
N ARG A 49 -1.82 -4.33 13.90
CA ARG A 49 -1.83 -3.38 15.00
C ARG A 49 -2.62 -2.12 14.63
N ILE A 50 -2.42 -1.62 13.42
CA ILE A 50 -3.15 -0.46 12.90
C ILE A 50 -4.65 -0.79 12.84
N LYS A 51 -5.01 -1.96 12.36
CA LYS A 51 -6.40 -2.42 12.30
C LYS A 51 -7.04 -2.44 13.70
N SER A 52 -6.31 -2.94 14.69
CA SER A 52 -6.79 -2.97 16.08
C SER A 52 -7.08 -1.56 16.60
N PHE A 53 -6.24 -0.59 16.25
CA PHE A 53 -6.47 0.81 16.58
C PHE A 53 -7.74 1.34 15.89
N LEU A 54 -7.90 1.05 14.60
CA LEU A 54 -9.05 1.52 13.83
C LEU A 54 -10.37 0.97 14.37
N TYR A 55 -10.36 -0.25 14.90
CA TYR A 55 -11.54 -0.84 15.53
C TYR A 55 -11.63 -0.54 17.02
N LYS A 56 -10.82 0.40 17.51
CA LYS A 56 -10.82 0.88 18.89
C LYS A 56 -10.53 -0.20 19.93
N LYS A 57 -9.81 -1.24 19.54
CA LYS A 57 -9.41 -2.33 20.46
C LYS A 57 -8.17 -1.96 21.27
N ILE A 58 -7.33 -1.05 20.75
CA ILE A 58 -6.15 -0.53 21.43
C ILE A 58 -6.07 0.96 21.21
N ASN A 59 -5.32 1.64 22.09
CA ASN A 59 -5.03 3.05 21.92
C ASN A 59 -3.58 3.22 21.46
N LEU A 60 -3.38 4.08 20.48
CA LEU A 60 -2.05 4.44 20.00
C LEU A 60 -1.94 5.97 19.95
N LYS A 61 -0.77 6.48 20.27
CA LYS A 61 -0.46 7.89 20.02
C LYS A 61 -0.30 8.10 18.53
N VAL A 62 -0.49 9.33 18.08
CA VAL A 62 -0.39 9.66 16.65
C VAL A 62 0.97 9.27 16.08
N ASP A 63 2.04 9.56 16.79
CA ASP A 63 3.39 9.21 16.35
C ASP A 63 3.61 7.69 16.31
N GLU A 64 3.04 6.94 17.26
CA GLU A 64 3.09 5.47 17.22
C GLU A 64 2.38 4.92 15.99
N LEU A 65 1.20 5.45 15.67
CA LEU A 65 0.45 5.04 14.50
C LEU A 65 1.22 5.36 13.22
N PHE A 66 1.83 6.53 13.17
CA PHE A 66 2.67 6.95 12.03
C PHE A 66 3.84 5.99 11.83
N MET A 67 4.53 5.65 12.91
CA MET A 67 5.68 4.73 12.83
C MET A 67 5.27 3.34 12.38
N LEU A 68 4.14 2.85 12.88
CA LEU A 68 3.62 1.56 12.42
C LEU A 68 3.31 1.57 10.92
N TYR A 69 2.74 2.67 10.44
CA TYR A 69 2.42 2.82 9.02
C TYR A 69 3.69 2.82 8.17
N ILE A 70 4.70 3.56 8.61
CA ILE A 70 5.97 3.65 7.89
C ILE A 70 6.66 2.29 7.85
N ILE A 71 6.75 1.59 8.97
CA ILE A 71 7.44 0.30 9.01
C ILE A 71 6.69 -0.76 8.20
N ASP A 72 5.36 -0.67 8.16
CA ASP A 72 4.55 -1.56 7.34
C ASP A 72 4.92 -1.41 5.85
N MET A 73 5.15 -0.20 5.38
CA MET A 73 5.60 0.04 4.02
C MET A 73 7.05 -0.37 3.81
N VAL A 74 7.91 -0.05 4.76
CA VAL A 74 9.36 -0.30 4.67
C VAL A 74 9.68 -1.80 4.59
N LYS A 75 8.86 -2.65 5.21
CA LYS A 75 9.09 -4.09 5.16
C LYS A 75 9.12 -4.65 3.73
N ASP A 76 8.43 -3.99 2.81
CA ASP A 76 8.35 -4.44 1.41
C ASP A 76 9.33 -3.71 0.49
N ARG A 77 10.12 -2.79 1.03
CA ARG A 77 10.98 -1.93 0.24
C ARG A 77 11.93 -2.69 -0.68
N SER A 78 12.60 -3.70 -0.16
CA SER A 78 13.57 -4.47 -0.94
C SER A 78 12.91 -5.17 -2.12
N ASN A 79 11.74 -5.77 -1.90
CA ASN A 79 11.00 -6.46 -2.94
C ASN A 79 10.52 -5.49 -4.02
N ILE A 80 10.06 -4.31 -3.61
CA ILE A 80 9.58 -3.29 -4.55
C ILE A 80 10.73 -2.80 -5.42
N ILE A 81 11.87 -2.50 -4.81
CA ILE A 81 13.06 -2.02 -5.54
C ILE A 81 13.54 -3.07 -6.54
N GLU A 82 13.60 -4.32 -6.11
CA GLU A 82 14.03 -5.42 -6.97
C GLU A 82 13.09 -5.56 -8.19
N ASP A 83 11.79 -5.54 -7.95
CA ASP A 83 10.80 -5.67 -9.02
C ASP A 83 10.92 -4.52 -10.02
N VAL A 84 11.08 -3.29 -9.54
CA VAL A 84 11.21 -2.11 -10.39
C VAL A 84 12.49 -2.20 -11.21
N ASN A 85 13.60 -2.62 -10.60
CA ASN A 85 14.88 -2.75 -11.30
C ASN A 85 14.82 -3.82 -12.39
N ASN A 86 13.95 -4.79 -12.25
CA ASN A 86 13.72 -5.84 -13.24
C ASN A 86 12.65 -5.47 -14.27
N GLY A 87 12.23 -4.22 -14.32
CA GLY A 87 11.25 -3.74 -15.28
C GLY A 87 9.80 -3.90 -14.87
N GLY A 88 9.55 -4.34 -13.65
CA GLY A 88 8.19 -4.52 -13.14
C GLY A 88 7.49 -3.19 -12.81
N TYR A 89 6.19 -3.19 -12.91
CA TYR A 89 5.35 -2.06 -12.51
C TYR A 89 4.75 -2.36 -11.15
N ILE A 90 4.83 -1.40 -10.25
CA ILE A 90 4.33 -1.54 -8.88
C ILE A 90 3.20 -0.54 -8.68
N ILE A 91 2.04 -1.03 -8.27
CA ILE A 91 0.92 -0.19 -7.88
C ILE A 91 0.87 -0.21 -6.35
N ILE A 92 0.96 0.96 -5.73
CA ILE A 92 0.86 1.10 -4.28
C ILE A 92 -0.48 1.76 -3.97
N ASP A 93 -1.33 1.03 -3.30
CA ASP A 93 -2.64 1.47 -2.86
C ASP A 93 -2.54 1.85 -1.39
N ARG A 94 -2.65 3.16 -1.08
CA ARG A 94 -2.48 3.67 0.29
C ARG A 94 -3.77 4.30 0.80
N PHE A 95 -4.10 3.92 2.03
CA PHE A 95 -5.23 4.49 2.75
C PHE A 95 -4.73 5.59 3.69
N PHE A 96 -5.33 6.77 3.62
CA PHE A 96 -5.02 7.86 4.52
C PHE A 96 -6.01 7.90 5.69
N PHE A 97 -5.48 8.07 6.88
CA PHE A 97 -6.28 8.24 8.08
C PHE A 97 -6.62 9.73 8.24
N SER A 98 -7.71 10.16 7.66
CA SER A 98 -8.13 11.56 7.71
C SER A 98 -8.33 12.07 9.15
N THR A 99 -8.60 11.17 10.07
CA THR A 99 -8.79 11.52 11.48
C THR A 99 -7.49 11.86 12.21
N ILE A 100 -6.35 11.64 11.58
CA ILE A 100 -5.03 11.93 12.16
C ILE A 100 -4.57 13.34 11.81
N ALA A 101 -5.12 13.86 10.75
CA ALA A 101 -4.73 15.18 10.25
C ALA A 101 -5.09 16.30 11.23
#